data_3767105bbb221e6deaafcec09bee58a6
#
_entry.id   3767105bbb221e6deaafcec09bee58a6
#
_cell.length_a   1.000
_cell.length_b   1.000
_cell.length_c   1.000
_cell.angle_alpha   90.00
_cell.angle_beta   90.00
_cell.angle_gamma   90.00
#
_symmetry.space_group_name_H-M   'P 1'
#
loop_
_entity.id
_entity.type
_entity.pdbx_description
1 polymer ?
#
loop_
_entity_poly.entity_id
_entity_poly.type
_entity_poly.pdbx_seq_one_letter_code
_entity_poly.pdbx_strand_id
1 'polypeptide(L)'
;KEKGYLLYDEVNELLPSDITSSEDLDDLFSTFGSAGIEVVDSEQKYREDKLLDRPEGGEELELDLTPGALDKTNDPVRMYLREMGTVPLLTREGEVEIAKRIERGKNAMLRAISRTNMAAQEVARLGERLGAREIGVRDAVVFIEEEVTEEKLEAKIRETLKLIGKVNLAHEEYLAYRKHFVKLEKKARGFVKGKWRLARLRIRMSLAIRRVEFSEAFKRRLVERIRETVDRIRDAEERIARLEQKLKRDVSDDYRKQVRQMVRDQKQVLDQIEEAFDARPDEIQSSLDTVITGEAQAEKAKKE
;
A
#
# COMPACT_ATOMS: atom_id res chain seq x y z
N LYS A 1 -43.69 39.72 -24.98
CA LYS A 1 -44.22 38.60 -25.77
C LYS A 1 -43.80 38.62 -27.26
N GLU A 2 -43.50 39.81 -27.83
CA GLU A 2 -43.15 39.91 -29.24
C GLU A 2 -41.72 39.46 -29.56
N LYS A 3 -40.77 39.52 -28.64
CA LYS A 3 -39.35 39.14 -28.85
C LYS A 3 -39.04 37.66 -28.49
N GLY A 4 -39.85 37.00 -27.65
CA GLY A 4 -39.69 35.62 -27.24
C GLY A 4 -38.52 35.36 -26.29
N TYR A 5 -37.68 36.32 -26.00
CA TYR A 5 -36.55 36.25 -25.03
C TYR A 5 -36.41 37.56 -24.27
N LEU A 6 -35.73 37.46 -23.10
CA LEU A 6 -35.33 38.60 -22.26
C LEU A 6 -33.83 38.50 -21.99
N LEU A 7 -33.15 39.66 -21.94
CA LEU A 7 -31.76 39.72 -21.53
C LEU A 7 -31.67 39.74 -20.03
N TYR A 8 -30.66 39.12 -19.47
CA TYR A 8 -30.40 39.11 -18.02
C TYR A 8 -30.32 40.54 -17.44
N ASP A 9 -29.73 41.47 -18.19
CA ASP A 9 -29.62 42.87 -17.79
C ASP A 9 -30.99 43.59 -17.77
N GLU A 10 -31.88 43.28 -18.74
CA GLU A 10 -33.25 43.83 -18.80
C GLU A 10 -34.09 43.30 -17.62
N VAL A 11 -33.89 42.07 -17.19
CA VAL A 11 -34.55 41.50 -16.02
C VAL A 11 -34.07 42.17 -14.75
N ASN A 12 -32.76 42.40 -14.62
CA ASN A 12 -32.16 43.06 -13.45
C ASN A 12 -32.59 44.55 -13.31
N GLU A 13 -32.78 45.27 -14.41
CA GLU A 13 -33.26 46.68 -14.38
C GLU A 13 -34.75 46.79 -14.00
N LEU A 14 -35.55 45.77 -14.30
CA LEU A 14 -36.99 45.75 -14.03
C LEU A 14 -37.35 45.20 -12.65
N LEU A 15 -36.42 44.56 -11.97
CA LEU A 15 -36.61 43.98 -10.64
C LEU A 15 -36.67 45.09 -9.57
N PRO A 16 -37.75 45.19 -8.76
CA PRO A 16 -37.77 46.04 -7.58
C PRO A 16 -36.66 45.65 -6.61
N SER A 17 -36.08 46.65 -5.96
CA SER A 17 -34.98 46.49 -4.98
C SER A 17 -35.31 45.61 -3.76
N ASP A 18 -36.55 45.19 -3.61
CA ASP A 18 -37.02 44.34 -2.50
C ASP A 18 -36.89 42.83 -2.75
N ILE A 19 -36.61 42.39 -3.99
CA ILE A 19 -36.41 40.97 -4.36
C ILE A 19 -34.93 40.66 -4.29
N THR A 20 -34.46 40.25 -3.10
CA THR A 20 -33.07 39.87 -2.84
C THR A 20 -32.91 38.38 -2.46
N SER A 21 -34.01 37.62 -2.40
CA SER A 21 -33.98 36.20 -2.09
C SER A 21 -33.72 35.36 -3.34
N SER A 22 -32.83 34.36 -3.24
CA SER A 22 -32.55 33.41 -4.31
C SER A 22 -33.80 32.61 -4.72
N GLU A 23 -34.70 32.34 -3.77
CA GLU A 23 -35.95 31.57 -3.99
C GLU A 23 -36.96 32.39 -4.84
N ASP A 24 -37.07 33.70 -4.60
CA ASP A 24 -37.96 34.56 -5.39
C ASP A 24 -37.48 34.72 -6.85
N LEU A 25 -36.14 34.69 -7.07
CA LEU A 25 -35.57 34.74 -8.40
C LEU A 25 -35.83 33.41 -9.17
N ASP A 26 -35.73 32.26 -8.50
CA ASP A 26 -36.01 30.96 -9.09
C ASP A 26 -37.49 30.81 -9.48
N ASP A 27 -38.40 31.31 -8.65
CA ASP A 27 -39.82 31.31 -8.95
C ASP A 27 -40.16 32.26 -10.12
N LEU A 28 -39.49 33.37 -10.25
CA LEU A 28 -39.65 34.31 -11.36
C LEU A 28 -39.13 33.71 -12.68
N PHE A 29 -37.97 33.02 -12.67
CA PHE A 29 -37.44 32.29 -13.82
C PHE A 29 -38.35 31.15 -14.23
N SER A 30 -38.91 30.39 -13.28
CA SER A 30 -39.91 29.36 -13.52
C SER A 30 -41.16 29.90 -14.18
N THR A 31 -41.58 31.08 -13.76
CA THR A 31 -42.76 31.79 -14.37
C THR A 31 -42.48 32.24 -15.80
N PHE A 32 -41.28 32.75 -16.09
CA PHE A 32 -40.86 33.09 -17.46
C PHE A 32 -40.77 31.86 -18.36
N GLY A 33 -40.20 30.75 -17.86
CA GLY A 33 -40.16 29.48 -18.58
C GLY A 33 -41.55 28.94 -18.89
N SER A 34 -42.51 28.99 -17.96
CA SER A 34 -43.90 28.59 -18.20
C SER A 34 -44.65 29.49 -19.17
N ALA A 35 -44.25 30.77 -19.30
CA ALA A 35 -44.79 31.74 -20.26
C ALA A 35 -44.11 31.62 -21.64
N GLY A 36 -43.16 30.71 -21.84
CA GLY A 36 -42.41 30.53 -23.08
C GLY A 36 -41.42 31.64 -23.40
N ILE A 37 -40.93 32.33 -22.37
CA ILE A 37 -39.94 33.42 -22.47
C ILE A 37 -38.60 32.88 -21.97
N GLU A 38 -37.60 32.90 -22.83
CA GLU A 38 -36.25 32.42 -22.52
C GLU A 38 -35.37 33.57 -22.05
N VAL A 39 -34.66 33.39 -20.96
CA VAL A 39 -33.75 34.42 -20.42
C VAL A 39 -32.33 34.09 -20.85
N VAL A 40 -31.69 35.01 -21.57
CA VAL A 40 -30.38 34.80 -22.21
C VAL A 40 -29.41 35.94 -21.85
N ASP A 41 -28.11 35.59 -21.76
CA ASP A 41 -27.04 36.54 -21.44
C ASP A 41 -26.76 37.56 -22.56
N SER A 42 -27.01 37.18 -23.82
CA SER A 42 -26.76 38.05 -24.95
C SER A 42 -27.63 37.69 -26.16
N GLU A 43 -28.00 38.69 -26.97
CA GLU A 43 -28.79 38.54 -28.17
C GLU A 43 -28.11 37.65 -29.23
N GLN A 44 -26.78 37.61 -29.22
CA GLN A 44 -26.01 36.76 -30.15
C GLN A 44 -26.16 35.26 -29.81
N LYS A 45 -26.20 34.93 -28.53
CA LYS A 45 -26.34 33.55 -28.06
C LYS A 45 -27.72 32.95 -28.40
N TYR A 46 -28.78 33.77 -28.28
CA TYR A 46 -30.12 33.34 -28.66
C TYR A 46 -30.26 33.10 -30.17
N ARG A 47 -29.58 33.88 -31.01
CA ARG A 47 -29.56 33.65 -32.47
C ARG A 47 -28.77 32.40 -32.85
N GLU A 48 -27.68 32.10 -32.18
CA GLU A 48 -26.89 30.88 -32.40
C GLU A 48 -27.67 29.64 -31.99
N ASP A 49 -28.30 29.63 -30.81
CA ASP A 49 -29.11 28.50 -30.35
C ASP A 49 -30.33 28.24 -31.25
N LYS A 50 -30.97 29.25 -31.79
CA LYS A 50 -32.12 29.13 -32.66
C LYS A 50 -31.74 28.71 -34.10
N LEU A 51 -30.50 28.92 -34.52
CA LEU A 51 -29.97 28.39 -35.80
C LEU A 51 -29.63 26.91 -35.68
N LEU A 52 -29.40 26.38 -34.48
CA LEU A 52 -29.16 24.97 -34.20
C LEU A 52 -30.45 24.16 -34.00
N ASP A 53 -31.59 24.83 -33.72
CA ASP A 53 -32.89 24.17 -33.46
C ASP A 53 -33.76 24.03 -34.71
N ARG A 54 -33.17 23.56 -35.85
CA ARG A 54 -33.91 23.20 -37.03
C ARG A 54 -34.11 21.69 -37.05
N PRO A 55 -35.35 21.18 -36.99
CA PRO A 55 -35.60 19.73 -37.03
C PRO A 55 -35.50 19.22 -38.47
N GLU A 56 -34.36 18.68 -38.84
CA GLU A 56 -34.26 17.76 -39.98
C GLU A 56 -33.75 16.40 -39.46
N GLY A 57 -34.67 15.43 -39.49
CA GLY A 57 -34.42 14.01 -39.67
C GLY A 57 -33.57 13.34 -38.62
N GLY A 58 -34.18 12.43 -37.85
CA GLY A 58 -33.55 11.62 -36.84
C GLY A 58 -32.24 11.00 -37.27
N GLU A 59 -31.20 11.39 -36.55
CA GLU A 59 -30.00 10.61 -36.33
C GLU A 59 -29.60 10.94 -34.91
N GLU A 60 -29.40 9.89 -34.09
CA GLU A 60 -28.82 9.97 -32.78
C GLU A 60 -27.51 10.75 -32.90
N LEU A 61 -27.47 11.94 -32.29
CA LEU A 61 -26.23 12.68 -32.12
C LEU A 61 -25.34 11.85 -31.19
N GLU A 62 -24.56 10.90 -31.75
CA GLU A 62 -23.32 10.47 -31.13
C GLU A 62 -22.50 11.73 -30.91
N LEU A 63 -22.35 12.11 -29.66
CA LEU A 63 -21.38 13.12 -29.24
C LEU A 63 -20.00 12.65 -29.72
N ASP A 64 -19.55 13.19 -30.85
CA ASP A 64 -18.22 12.94 -31.38
C ASP A 64 -17.19 13.53 -30.42
N LEU A 65 -16.74 12.65 -29.51
CA LEU A 65 -15.68 12.95 -28.53
C LEU A 65 -14.28 12.80 -29.13
N THR A 66 -14.14 12.86 -30.45
CA THR A 66 -12.83 12.80 -31.10
C THR A 66 -11.95 13.98 -30.65
N PRO A 67 -10.70 13.72 -30.22
CA PRO A 67 -9.78 14.75 -29.77
C PRO A 67 -9.29 15.61 -30.92
N GLY A 68 -10.03 16.62 -31.31
CA GLY A 68 -9.62 17.50 -32.40
C GLY A 68 -10.62 18.59 -32.76
N ALA A 69 -11.93 18.41 -32.52
CA ALA A 69 -12.96 19.33 -32.96
C ALA A 69 -13.35 20.43 -31.94
N LEU A 70 -12.93 20.30 -30.69
CA LEU A 70 -13.28 21.26 -29.62
C LEU A 70 -12.03 21.92 -29.02
N ASP A 71 -11.18 22.45 -29.88
CA ASP A 71 -9.99 23.16 -29.46
C ASP A 71 -10.37 24.58 -28.95
N LYS A 72 -9.83 24.89 -27.74
CA LYS A 72 -9.71 26.24 -27.15
C LYS A 72 -10.88 26.79 -26.33
N THR A 73 -11.50 26.01 -25.49
CA THR A 73 -12.16 26.58 -24.33
C THR A 73 -11.31 26.37 -23.08
N ASN A 74 -10.82 27.47 -22.50
CA ASN A 74 -10.13 27.50 -21.18
C ASN A 74 -11.10 27.24 -20.00
N ASP A 75 -12.18 26.52 -20.23
CA ASP A 75 -13.14 26.15 -19.21
C ASP A 75 -12.58 24.99 -18.38
N PRO A 76 -12.22 25.20 -17.10
CA PRO A 76 -11.65 24.17 -16.23
C PRO A 76 -12.62 23.00 -16.04
N VAL A 77 -13.94 23.19 -16.16
CA VAL A 77 -14.92 22.12 -16.04
C VAL A 77 -14.86 21.20 -17.26
N ARG A 78 -14.73 21.76 -18.47
CA ARG A 78 -14.57 20.97 -19.69
C ARG A 78 -13.23 20.21 -19.73
N MET A 79 -12.15 20.83 -19.27
CA MET A 79 -10.86 20.16 -19.10
C MET A 79 -10.98 18.98 -18.13
N TYR A 80 -11.62 19.18 -16.98
CA TYR A 80 -11.86 18.14 -15.99
C TYR A 80 -12.70 16.99 -16.55
N LEU A 81 -13.82 17.28 -17.24
CA LEU A 81 -14.67 16.27 -17.86
C LEU A 81 -13.95 15.52 -18.97
N ARG A 82 -13.10 16.19 -19.74
CA ARG A 82 -12.28 15.54 -20.77
C ARG A 82 -11.24 14.61 -20.15
N GLU A 83 -10.55 15.05 -19.09
CA GLU A 83 -9.59 14.22 -18.37
C GLU A 83 -10.27 13.03 -17.69
N MET A 84 -11.44 13.23 -17.10
CA MET A 84 -12.24 12.13 -16.55
C MET A 84 -12.72 11.15 -17.62
N GLY A 85 -13.10 11.63 -18.80
CA GLY A 85 -13.57 10.79 -19.90
C GLY A 85 -12.47 9.95 -20.57
N THR A 86 -11.18 10.30 -20.38
CA THR A 86 -10.05 9.51 -20.92
C THR A 86 -9.78 8.23 -20.14
N VAL A 87 -10.25 8.15 -18.89
CA VAL A 87 -10.07 6.97 -18.04
C VAL A 87 -11.34 6.12 -18.13
N PRO A 88 -11.31 4.94 -18.75
CA PRO A 88 -12.48 4.08 -18.82
C PRO A 88 -12.92 3.65 -17.41
N LEU A 89 -14.22 3.62 -17.18
CA LEU A 89 -14.79 3.13 -15.93
C LEU A 89 -14.37 1.67 -15.70
N LEU A 90 -13.96 1.38 -14.47
CA LEU A 90 -13.55 0.04 -14.10
C LEU A 90 -14.75 -0.90 -14.12
N THR A 91 -14.63 -2.02 -14.85
CA THR A 91 -15.66 -3.06 -14.83
C THR A 91 -15.57 -3.85 -13.53
N ARG A 92 -16.68 -4.46 -13.08
CA ARG A 92 -16.71 -5.33 -11.89
C ARG A 92 -15.65 -6.46 -11.95
N GLU A 93 -15.42 -6.98 -13.14
CA GLU A 93 -14.41 -8.01 -13.37
C GLU A 93 -12.99 -7.45 -13.21
N GLY A 94 -12.75 -6.22 -13.70
CA GLY A 94 -11.50 -5.48 -13.51
C GLY A 94 -11.21 -5.20 -12.04
N GLU A 95 -12.21 -4.75 -11.27
CA GLU A 95 -12.08 -4.55 -9.82
C GLU A 95 -11.63 -5.83 -9.10
N VAL A 96 -12.26 -6.96 -9.42
CA VAL A 96 -11.91 -8.27 -8.83
C VAL A 96 -10.49 -8.68 -9.22
N GLU A 97 -10.08 -8.42 -10.46
CA GLU A 97 -8.71 -8.75 -10.91
C GLU A 97 -7.66 -7.90 -10.20
N ILE A 98 -7.88 -6.59 -10.10
CA ILE A 98 -7.01 -5.67 -9.35
C ILE A 98 -6.93 -6.06 -7.88
N ALA A 99 -8.08 -6.33 -7.24
CA ALA A 99 -8.12 -6.78 -5.85
C ALA A 99 -7.30 -8.07 -5.64
N LYS A 100 -7.42 -9.05 -6.55
CA LYS A 100 -6.62 -10.27 -6.52
C LYS A 100 -5.12 -10.02 -6.72
N ARG A 101 -4.74 -9.04 -7.56
CA ARG A 101 -3.33 -8.66 -7.75
C ARG A 101 -2.75 -8.02 -6.49
N ILE A 102 -3.50 -7.10 -5.87
CA ILE A 102 -3.13 -6.48 -4.60
C ILE A 102 -2.96 -7.54 -3.52
N GLU A 103 -3.91 -8.45 -3.39
CA GLU A 103 -3.86 -9.53 -2.40
C GLU A 103 -2.68 -10.48 -2.63
N ARG A 104 -2.39 -10.86 -3.87
CA ARG A 104 -1.20 -11.67 -4.21
C ARG A 104 0.10 -11.00 -3.79
N GLY A 105 0.25 -9.68 -4.07
CA GLY A 105 1.42 -8.91 -3.65
C GLY A 105 1.57 -8.86 -2.14
N LYS A 106 0.50 -8.53 -1.41
CA LYS A 106 0.47 -8.53 0.07
C LYS A 106 0.78 -9.90 0.66
N ASN A 107 0.22 -10.96 0.09
CA ASN A 107 0.47 -12.33 0.53
C ASN A 107 1.90 -12.79 0.25
N ALA A 108 2.51 -12.40 -0.88
CA ALA A 108 3.90 -12.70 -1.19
C ALA A 108 4.84 -12.02 -0.18
N MET A 109 4.62 -10.73 0.11
CA MET A 109 5.35 -9.98 1.13
C MET A 109 5.24 -10.64 2.51
N LEU A 110 4.03 -10.95 2.96
CA LEU A 110 3.81 -11.56 4.28
C LEU A 110 4.42 -12.96 4.38
N ARG A 111 4.43 -13.73 3.28
CA ARG A 111 5.12 -15.04 3.22
C ARG A 111 6.62 -14.90 3.37
N ALA A 112 7.24 -13.93 2.72
CA ALA A 112 8.67 -13.69 2.82
C ALA A 112 9.06 -13.30 4.25
N ILE A 113 8.36 -12.32 4.85
CA ILE A 113 8.60 -11.84 6.21
C ILE A 113 8.41 -12.96 7.24
N SER A 114 7.28 -13.68 7.18
CA SER A 114 6.91 -14.69 8.18
C SER A 114 7.84 -15.91 8.25
N ARG A 115 8.72 -16.09 7.26
CA ARG A 115 9.72 -17.17 7.26
C ARG A 115 10.97 -16.84 8.06
N THR A 116 11.15 -15.57 8.42
CA THR A 116 12.33 -15.11 9.16
C THR A 116 12.14 -15.33 10.67
N ASN A 117 13.23 -15.70 11.34
CA ASN A 117 13.26 -15.84 12.80
C ASN A 117 12.95 -14.50 13.50
N MET A 118 13.41 -13.39 12.91
CA MET A 118 13.16 -12.04 13.39
C MET A 118 11.66 -11.73 13.47
N ALA A 119 10.87 -12.13 12.48
CA ALA A 119 9.43 -11.89 12.51
C ALA A 119 8.75 -12.57 13.71
N ALA A 120 9.17 -13.79 14.05
CA ALA A 120 8.65 -14.49 15.22
C ALA A 120 9.01 -13.74 16.54
N GLN A 121 10.24 -13.24 16.64
CA GLN A 121 10.69 -12.45 17.81
C GLN A 121 9.92 -11.13 17.93
N GLU A 122 9.71 -10.41 16.82
CA GLU A 122 8.93 -9.15 16.85
C GLU A 122 7.45 -9.40 17.17
N VAL A 123 6.88 -10.52 16.72
CA VAL A 123 5.51 -10.94 17.10
C VAL A 123 5.44 -11.29 18.59
N ALA A 124 6.47 -11.94 19.16
CA ALA A 124 6.53 -12.20 20.60
C ALA A 124 6.56 -10.90 21.40
N ARG A 125 7.43 -9.95 21.02
CA ARG A 125 7.50 -8.60 21.64
C ARG A 125 6.18 -7.84 21.51
N LEU A 126 5.50 -7.95 20.36
CA LEU A 126 4.18 -7.36 20.19
C LEU A 126 3.19 -7.92 21.22
N GLY A 127 3.22 -9.25 21.44
CA GLY A 127 2.39 -9.91 22.42
C GLY A 127 2.64 -9.43 23.86
N GLU A 128 3.91 -9.26 24.23
CA GLU A 128 4.29 -8.72 25.55
C GLU A 128 3.76 -7.30 25.75
N ARG A 129 3.98 -6.42 24.77
CA ARG A 129 3.52 -5.02 24.80
C ARG A 129 2.00 -4.90 24.77
N LEU A 130 1.31 -5.77 24.02
CA LEU A 130 -0.15 -5.83 24.00
C LEU A 130 -0.71 -6.34 25.35
N GLY A 131 -0.06 -7.33 25.95
CA GLY A 131 -0.41 -7.84 27.28
C GLY A 131 -0.18 -6.81 28.39
N ALA A 132 0.89 -6.02 28.30
CA ALA A 132 1.18 -4.91 29.19
C ALA A 132 0.28 -3.66 28.92
N ARG A 133 -0.59 -3.69 27.94
CA ARG A 133 -1.43 -2.55 27.49
C ARG A 133 -0.65 -1.31 27.07
N GLU A 134 0.61 -1.47 26.66
CA GLU A 134 1.46 -0.38 26.14
C GLU A 134 1.05 0.02 24.72
N ILE A 135 0.40 -0.88 23.97
CA ILE A 135 -0.04 -0.68 22.59
C ILE A 135 -1.52 -0.97 22.48
N GLY A 136 -2.22 -0.14 21.72
CA GLY A 136 -3.62 -0.37 21.36
C GLY A 136 -3.80 -1.57 20.43
N VAL A 137 -4.94 -2.27 20.53
CA VAL A 137 -5.26 -3.42 19.66
C VAL A 137 -5.26 -3.04 18.20
N ARG A 138 -5.73 -1.84 17.85
CA ARG A 138 -5.80 -1.32 16.48
C ARG A 138 -4.42 -1.14 15.85
N ASP A 139 -3.41 -0.84 16.66
CA ASP A 139 -2.03 -0.70 16.19
C ASP A 139 -1.37 -2.06 15.96
N ALA A 140 -1.84 -3.09 16.64
CA ALA A 140 -1.31 -4.44 16.57
C ALA A 140 -1.97 -5.29 15.46
N VAL A 141 -3.30 -5.30 15.40
CA VAL A 141 -4.09 -6.15 14.51
C VAL A 141 -5.23 -5.40 13.84
N VAL A 142 -5.70 -5.95 12.73
CA VAL A 142 -6.87 -5.42 12.01
C VAL A 142 -8.11 -5.62 12.87
N PHE A 143 -8.82 -4.51 13.10
CA PHE A 143 -10.05 -4.48 13.87
C PHE A 143 -11.11 -3.69 13.07
N ILE A 144 -12.13 -4.38 12.54
CA ILE A 144 -13.09 -3.85 11.56
C ILE A 144 -14.49 -3.71 12.21
N GLU A 145 -14.61 -3.44 13.49
CA GLU A 145 -15.91 -3.26 14.09
C GLU A 145 -16.29 -1.78 14.15
N GLU A 146 -17.52 -1.46 13.72
CA GLU A 146 -18.06 -0.09 13.71
C GLU A 146 -18.34 0.39 15.14
N GLU A 147 -18.86 -0.48 16.01
CA GLU A 147 -19.10 -0.18 17.42
C GLU A 147 -18.02 -0.79 18.31
N VAL A 148 -17.21 0.08 18.91
CA VAL A 148 -16.12 -0.31 19.79
C VAL A 148 -16.60 -0.31 21.23
N THR A 149 -17.00 -1.48 21.72
CA THR A 149 -17.25 -1.69 23.14
C THR A 149 -15.98 -2.22 23.83
N GLU A 150 -15.78 -1.89 25.11
CA GLU A 150 -14.63 -2.38 25.89
C GLU A 150 -14.58 -3.91 25.93
N GLU A 151 -15.73 -4.56 26.02
CA GLU A 151 -15.82 -6.02 26.02
C GLU A 151 -15.30 -6.66 24.72
N LYS A 152 -15.61 -6.06 23.56
CA LYS A 152 -15.13 -6.50 22.24
C LYS A 152 -13.62 -6.28 22.10
N LEU A 153 -13.10 -5.17 22.60
CA LEU A 153 -11.67 -4.90 22.64
C LEU A 153 -10.93 -5.95 23.47
N GLU A 154 -11.40 -6.23 24.67
CA GLU A 154 -10.79 -7.26 25.53
C GLU A 154 -10.90 -8.67 24.96
N ALA A 155 -12.00 -9.00 24.29
CA ALA A 155 -12.16 -10.26 23.60
C ALA A 155 -11.13 -10.39 22.46
N LYS A 156 -10.92 -9.31 21.67
CA LYS A 156 -9.93 -9.29 20.59
C LYS A 156 -8.50 -9.36 21.11
N ILE A 157 -8.19 -8.69 22.22
CA ILE A 157 -6.88 -8.82 22.89
C ILE A 157 -6.63 -10.27 23.28
N ARG A 158 -7.59 -10.92 23.96
CA ARG A 158 -7.46 -12.32 24.39
C ARG A 158 -7.28 -13.27 23.22
N GLU A 159 -8.03 -13.07 22.13
CA GLU A 159 -7.89 -13.86 20.89
C GLU A 159 -6.51 -13.68 20.29
N THR A 160 -6.05 -12.42 20.14
CA THR A 160 -4.74 -12.09 19.58
C THR A 160 -3.60 -12.68 20.39
N LEU A 161 -3.64 -12.53 21.72
CA LEU A 161 -2.65 -13.12 22.62
C LEU A 161 -2.62 -14.66 22.53
N LYS A 162 -3.79 -15.30 22.37
CA LYS A 162 -3.87 -16.75 22.15
C LYS A 162 -3.23 -17.18 20.82
N LEU A 163 -3.38 -16.38 19.75
CA LEU A 163 -2.73 -16.63 18.46
C LEU A 163 -1.21 -16.40 18.56
N ILE A 164 -0.77 -15.33 19.23
CA ILE A 164 0.65 -15.05 19.47
C ILE A 164 1.27 -16.17 20.33
N GLY A 165 0.56 -16.68 21.33
CA GLY A 165 1.00 -17.85 22.10
C GLY A 165 1.29 -19.08 21.24
N LYS A 166 0.47 -19.32 20.19
CA LYS A 166 0.74 -20.39 19.21
C LYS A 166 1.96 -20.13 18.36
N VAL A 167 2.24 -18.86 18.03
CA VAL A 167 3.47 -18.47 17.31
C VAL A 167 4.69 -18.74 18.18
N ASN A 168 4.65 -18.34 19.45
CA ASN A 168 5.75 -18.55 20.39
C ASN A 168 6.07 -20.03 20.56
N LEU A 169 5.06 -20.88 20.75
CA LEU A 169 5.23 -22.34 20.82
C LEU A 169 5.88 -22.92 19.55
N ALA A 170 5.41 -22.50 18.38
CA ALA A 170 5.98 -22.96 17.11
C ALA A 170 7.42 -22.47 16.92
N HIS A 171 7.74 -21.28 17.40
CA HIS A 171 9.09 -20.71 17.37
C HIS A 171 10.04 -21.44 18.33
N GLU A 172 9.61 -21.74 19.53
CA GLU A 172 10.37 -22.52 20.51
C GLU A 172 10.68 -23.94 20.01
N GLU A 173 9.67 -24.63 19.43
CA GLU A 173 9.85 -25.91 18.80
C GLU A 173 10.90 -25.87 17.67
N TYR A 174 10.85 -24.82 16.86
CA TYR A 174 11.82 -24.59 15.78
C TYR A 174 13.23 -24.39 16.33
N LEU A 175 13.41 -23.49 17.31
CA LEU A 175 14.71 -23.19 17.90
C LEU A 175 15.31 -24.42 18.62
N ALA A 176 14.49 -25.15 19.38
CA ALA A 176 14.93 -26.38 20.05
C ALA A 176 15.44 -27.41 19.05
N TYR A 177 14.68 -27.64 17.96
CA TYR A 177 15.10 -28.57 16.93
C TYR A 177 16.34 -28.10 16.16
N ARG A 178 16.44 -26.81 15.86
CA ARG A 178 17.61 -26.19 15.22
C ARG A 178 18.89 -26.43 16.00
N LYS A 179 18.88 -26.19 17.32
CA LYS A 179 20.01 -26.45 18.22
C LYS A 179 20.49 -27.91 18.13
N HIS A 180 19.56 -28.83 17.97
CA HIS A 180 19.87 -30.25 17.77
C HIS A 180 20.42 -30.50 16.37
N PHE A 181 19.81 -29.89 15.32
CA PHE A 181 20.18 -30.11 13.92
C PHE A 181 21.58 -29.58 13.59
N VAL A 182 21.98 -28.43 14.15
CA VAL A 182 23.32 -27.84 13.94
C VAL A 182 24.44 -28.78 14.41
N LYS A 183 24.18 -29.63 15.41
CA LYS A 183 25.13 -30.61 15.93
C LYS A 183 25.25 -31.87 15.05
N LEU A 184 24.37 -32.03 14.06
CA LEU A 184 24.38 -33.18 13.17
C LEU A 184 25.42 -32.99 12.05
N GLU A 185 26.29 -34.01 11.86
CA GLU A 185 27.22 -34.00 10.74
C GLU A 185 26.48 -34.11 9.39
N LYS A 186 26.93 -33.35 8.38
CA LYS A 186 26.36 -33.35 7.03
C LYS A 186 26.33 -34.75 6.37
N LYS A 187 27.24 -35.65 6.76
CA LYS A 187 27.32 -37.03 6.25
C LYS A 187 26.43 -38.01 6.99
N ALA A 188 25.80 -37.62 8.09
CA ALA A 188 24.96 -38.53 8.87
C ALA A 188 23.69 -38.92 8.11
N ARG A 189 23.30 -40.22 8.19
CA ARG A 189 22.08 -40.76 7.54
C ARG A 189 20.80 -39.98 7.92
N GLY A 190 20.79 -39.34 9.07
CA GLY A 190 19.67 -38.49 9.58
C GLY A 190 19.63 -37.06 9.05
N PHE A 191 20.72 -36.58 8.41
CA PHE A 191 20.83 -35.16 8.02
C PHE A 191 19.72 -34.70 7.07
N VAL A 192 19.43 -35.46 6.00
CA VAL A 192 18.38 -35.12 5.03
C VAL A 192 17.00 -35.09 5.69
N LYS A 193 16.70 -36.12 6.53
CA LYS A 193 15.43 -36.13 7.29
C LYS A 193 15.33 -34.95 8.25
N GLY A 194 16.45 -34.63 8.91
CA GLY A 194 16.54 -33.46 9.80
C GLY A 194 16.31 -32.15 9.07
N LYS A 195 16.91 -31.96 7.90
CA LYS A 195 16.68 -30.77 7.06
C LYS A 195 15.19 -30.60 6.69
N TRP A 196 14.53 -31.68 6.28
CA TRP A 196 13.10 -31.64 5.96
C TRP A 196 12.24 -31.36 7.19
N ARG A 197 12.59 -31.88 8.35
CA ARG A 197 11.87 -31.59 9.60
C ARG A 197 12.02 -30.14 9.99
N LEU A 198 13.23 -29.57 9.89
CA LEU A 198 13.49 -28.16 10.15
C LEU A 198 12.66 -27.26 9.20
N ALA A 199 12.63 -27.59 7.91
CA ALA A 199 11.84 -26.86 6.93
C ALA A 199 10.33 -26.90 7.25
N ARG A 200 9.80 -28.06 7.71
CA ARG A 200 8.39 -28.17 8.15
C ARG A 200 8.10 -27.30 9.38
N LEU A 201 9.00 -27.26 10.34
CA LEU A 201 8.83 -26.41 11.53
C LEU A 201 8.86 -24.92 11.16
N ARG A 202 9.77 -24.52 10.24
CA ARG A 202 9.80 -23.15 9.69
C ARG A 202 8.49 -22.79 8.98
N ILE A 203 7.91 -23.71 8.20
CA ILE A 203 6.61 -23.51 7.56
C ILE A 203 5.49 -23.41 8.59
N ARG A 204 5.48 -24.26 9.64
CA ARG A 204 4.49 -24.22 10.72
C ARG A 204 4.52 -22.86 11.43
N MET A 205 5.71 -22.36 11.77
CA MET A 205 5.90 -21.05 12.35
C MET A 205 5.37 -19.93 11.43
N SER A 206 5.74 -19.96 10.14
CA SER A 206 5.26 -19.01 9.14
C SER A 206 3.73 -19.02 9.00
N LEU A 207 3.11 -20.19 9.04
CA LEU A 207 1.65 -20.34 8.99
C LEU A 207 0.99 -19.78 10.26
N ALA A 208 1.59 -20.00 11.44
CA ALA A 208 1.09 -19.45 12.70
C ALA A 208 1.14 -17.91 12.68
N ILE A 209 2.25 -17.31 12.21
CA ILE A 209 2.39 -15.85 12.08
C ILE A 209 1.33 -15.29 11.14
N ARG A 210 1.09 -15.92 9.98
CA ARG A 210 0.13 -15.42 8.98
C ARG A 210 -1.33 -15.55 9.42
N ARG A 211 -1.64 -16.36 10.43
CA ARG A 211 -2.99 -16.43 11.03
C ARG A 211 -3.32 -15.21 11.88
N VAL A 212 -2.31 -14.48 12.32
CA VAL A 212 -2.51 -13.21 13.03
C VAL A 212 -2.68 -12.13 11.97
N GLU A 213 -3.85 -11.51 11.95
CA GLU A 213 -4.17 -10.42 11.02
C GLU A 213 -3.55 -9.12 11.52
N PHE A 214 -2.26 -8.93 11.26
CA PHE A 214 -1.53 -7.75 11.69
C PHE A 214 -2.02 -6.47 11.00
N SER A 215 -1.98 -5.35 11.73
CA SER A 215 -2.21 -4.01 11.20
C SER A 215 -1.18 -3.65 10.11
N GLU A 216 -1.53 -2.74 9.22
CA GLU A 216 -0.58 -2.27 8.20
C GLU A 216 0.63 -1.56 8.83
N ALA A 217 0.43 -0.87 9.96
CA ALA A 217 1.51 -0.23 10.70
C ALA A 217 2.54 -1.25 11.21
N PHE A 218 2.09 -2.37 11.76
CA PHE A 218 3.00 -3.42 12.21
C PHE A 218 3.73 -4.11 11.06
N LYS A 219 3.03 -4.38 9.94
CA LYS A 219 3.66 -4.95 8.73
C LYS A 219 4.76 -4.05 8.19
N ARG A 220 4.52 -2.73 8.10
CA ARG A 220 5.55 -1.76 7.68
C ARG A 220 6.75 -1.78 8.61
N ARG A 221 6.54 -1.85 9.93
CA ARG A 221 7.63 -1.97 10.91
C ARG A 221 8.48 -3.22 10.71
N LEU A 222 7.85 -4.36 10.40
CA LEU A 222 8.58 -5.59 10.06
C LEU A 222 9.43 -5.44 8.79
N VAL A 223 8.89 -4.80 7.76
CA VAL A 223 9.63 -4.53 6.51
C VAL A 223 10.83 -3.62 6.78
N GLU A 224 10.62 -2.54 7.53
CA GLU A 224 11.69 -1.60 7.88
C GLU A 224 12.81 -2.28 8.65
N ARG A 225 12.47 -3.16 9.59
CA ARG A 225 13.46 -3.94 10.34
C ARG A 225 14.31 -4.85 9.44
N ILE A 226 13.72 -5.42 8.40
CA ILE A 226 14.47 -6.21 7.40
C ILE A 226 15.37 -5.31 6.58
N ARG A 227 14.88 -4.14 6.12
CA ARG A 227 15.67 -3.15 5.37
C ARG A 227 16.89 -2.70 6.17
N GLU A 228 16.71 -2.24 7.40
CA GLU A 228 17.79 -1.86 8.30
C GLU A 228 18.86 -2.96 8.43
N THR A 229 18.42 -4.21 8.49
CA THR A 229 19.35 -5.34 8.62
C THR A 229 20.12 -5.59 7.33
N VAL A 230 19.45 -5.51 6.17
CA VAL A 230 20.12 -5.66 4.87
C VAL A 230 21.12 -4.52 4.64
N ASP A 231 20.79 -3.31 5.03
CA ASP A 231 21.71 -2.18 4.94
C ASP A 231 22.95 -2.40 5.83
N ARG A 232 22.75 -2.90 7.06
CA ARG A 232 23.87 -3.29 7.93
C ARG A 232 24.74 -4.41 7.35
N ILE A 233 24.13 -5.38 6.67
CA ILE A 233 24.87 -6.44 5.97
C ILE A 233 25.72 -5.83 4.85
N ARG A 234 25.12 -5.01 3.98
CA ARG A 234 25.82 -4.35 2.87
C ARG A 234 26.97 -3.49 3.35
N ASP A 235 26.75 -2.68 4.38
CA ASP A 235 27.78 -1.87 4.99
C ASP A 235 28.94 -2.71 5.53
N ALA A 236 28.67 -3.82 6.18
CA ALA A 236 29.70 -4.72 6.70
C ALA A 236 30.47 -5.40 5.56
N GLU A 237 29.80 -5.89 4.52
CA GLU A 237 30.40 -6.49 3.32
C GLU A 237 31.30 -5.49 2.57
N GLU A 238 30.82 -4.26 2.37
CA GLU A 238 31.61 -3.19 1.75
C GLU A 238 32.86 -2.85 2.58
N ARG A 239 32.72 -2.76 3.89
CA ARG A 239 33.87 -2.51 4.81
C ARG A 239 34.88 -3.63 4.71
N ILE A 240 34.43 -4.88 4.71
CA ILE A 240 35.29 -6.04 4.55
C ILE A 240 36.04 -5.97 3.22
N ALA A 241 35.33 -5.73 2.09
CA ALA A 241 35.90 -5.61 0.77
C ALA A 241 36.98 -4.50 0.69
N ARG A 242 36.69 -3.32 1.26
CA ARG A 242 37.65 -2.20 1.32
C ARG A 242 38.89 -2.53 2.17
N LEU A 243 38.70 -3.23 3.29
CA LEU A 243 39.79 -3.65 4.18
C LEU A 243 40.63 -4.75 3.50
N GLU A 244 40.02 -5.71 2.82
CA GLU A 244 40.75 -6.76 2.06
C GLU A 244 41.54 -6.18 0.89
N GLN A 245 41.01 -5.13 0.21
CA GLN A 245 41.79 -4.38 -0.81
C GLN A 245 43.04 -3.72 -0.22
N LYS A 246 42.93 -3.16 1.01
CA LYS A 246 44.09 -2.57 1.70
C LYS A 246 45.14 -3.62 2.04
N LEU A 247 44.73 -4.83 2.38
CA LEU A 247 45.67 -5.96 2.65
C LEU A 247 46.42 -6.43 1.42
N LYS A 248 45.94 -6.20 0.18
CA LYS A 248 46.62 -6.56 -1.08
C LYS A 248 47.73 -5.59 -1.44
N ARG A 249 47.76 -4.41 -0.81
CA ARG A 249 48.83 -3.42 -1.03
C ARG A 249 50.04 -3.73 -0.13
N ASP A 250 51.19 -3.28 -0.54
CA ASP A 250 52.41 -3.48 0.27
C ASP A 250 52.37 -2.55 1.50
N VAL A 251 52.18 -3.13 2.65
CA VAL A 251 51.90 -2.40 3.92
C VAL A 251 52.69 -3.05 5.03
N SER A 252 53.08 -2.26 6.05
CA SER A 252 53.82 -2.76 7.21
C SER A 252 53.08 -3.85 7.97
N ASP A 253 53.80 -4.78 8.59
CA ASP A 253 53.22 -5.93 9.28
C ASP A 253 52.29 -5.57 10.44
N ASP A 254 52.57 -4.49 11.13
CA ASP A 254 51.71 -4.04 12.24
C ASP A 254 50.36 -3.50 11.72
N TYR A 255 50.38 -2.78 10.61
CA TYR A 255 49.16 -2.33 9.98
C TYR A 255 48.34 -3.51 9.40
N ARG A 256 49.01 -4.56 8.85
CA ARG A 256 48.34 -5.80 8.44
C ARG A 256 47.62 -6.49 9.60
N LYS A 257 48.25 -6.53 10.79
CA LYS A 257 47.61 -7.12 11.97
C LYS A 257 46.35 -6.34 12.36
N GLN A 258 46.42 -5.01 12.40
CA GLN A 258 45.26 -4.14 12.68
C GLN A 258 44.14 -4.34 11.68
N VAL A 259 44.42 -4.31 10.38
CA VAL A 259 43.40 -4.51 9.35
C VAL A 259 42.78 -5.91 9.44
N ARG A 260 43.57 -6.98 9.69
CA ARG A 260 43.02 -8.32 9.94
C ARG A 260 42.10 -8.40 11.15
N GLN A 261 42.40 -7.60 12.19
CA GLN A 261 41.51 -7.54 13.34
C GLN A 261 40.18 -6.85 12.97
N MET A 262 40.23 -5.69 12.26
CA MET A 262 39.04 -5.01 11.78
C MET A 262 38.16 -5.91 10.86
N VAL A 263 38.79 -6.71 10.00
CA VAL A 263 38.06 -7.69 9.16
C VAL A 263 37.35 -8.73 10.03
N ARG A 264 38.03 -9.23 11.09
CA ARG A 264 37.43 -10.20 12.02
C ARG A 264 36.24 -9.61 12.74
N ASP A 265 36.36 -8.37 13.21
CA ASP A 265 35.28 -7.67 13.91
C ASP A 265 34.05 -7.48 13.00
N GLN A 266 34.25 -7.11 11.71
CA GLN A 266 33.15 -7.01 10.76
C GLN A 266 32.52 -8.38 10.42
N LYS A 267 33.32 -9.45 10.30
CA LYS A 267 32.80 -10.81 10.12
C LYS A 267 31.99 -11.26 11.33
N GLN A 268 32.42 -10.92 12.53
CA GLN A 268 31.67 -11.21 13.74
C GLN A 268 30.28 -10.51 13.75
N VAL A 269 30.19 -9.29 13.20
CA VAL A 269 28.88 -8.61 13.04
C VAL A 269 27.98 -9.39 12.08
N LEU A 270 28.51 -9.87 10.95
CA LEU A 270 27.75 -10.70 10.02
C LEU A 270 27.29 -12.02 10.68
N ASP A 271 28.18 -12.70 11.42
CA ASP A 271 27.85 -13.93 12.15
C ASP A 271 26.72 -13.70 13.17
N GLN A 272 26.75 -12.57 13.88
CA GLN A 272 25.67 -12.19 14.82
C GLN A 272 24.34 -11.95 14.09
N ILE A 273 24.36 -11.32 12.92
CA ILE A 273 23.16 -11.13 12.10
C ILE A 273 22.64 -12.48 11.60
N GLU A 274 23.51 -13.35 11.10
CA GLU A 274 23.13 -14.70 10.68
C GLU A 274 22.49 -15.51 11.81
N GLU A 275 23.05 -15.42 13.00
CA GLU A 275 22.51 -16.09 14.18
C GLU A 275 21.13 -15.53 14.59
N ALA A 276 20.97 -14.21 14.57
CA ALA A 276 19.72 -13.56 14.92
C ALA A 276 18.59 -13.87 13.93
N PHE A 277 18.89 -13.87 12.64
CA PHE A 277 17.92 -14.12 11.58
C PHE A 277 17.73 -15.61 11.25
N ASP A 278 18.65 -16.45 11.65
CA ASP A 278 18.74 -17.87 11.23
C ASP A 278 18.72 -18.03 9.72
N ALA A 279 19.38 -17.14 9.01
CA ALA A 279 19.45 -17.11 7.56
C ALA A 279 20.79 -16.50 7.12
N ARG A 280 21.30 -16.93 5.98
CA ARG A 280 22.50 -16.33 5.40
C ARG A 280 22.19 -14.91 4.88
N PRO A 281 23.20 -14.05 4.76
CA PRO A 281 23.04 -12.72 4.18
C PRO A 281 22.31 -12.73 2.85
N ASP A 282 22.66 -13.62 1.92
CA ASP A 282 22.01 -13.78 0.61
C ASP A 282 20.52 -14.13 0.73
N GLU A 283 20.15 -14.98 1.70
CA GLU A 283 18.74 -15.37 1.94
C GLU A 283 17.94 -14.20 2.50
N ILE A 284 18.55 -13.36 3.35
CA ILE A 284 17.93 -12.16 3.91
C ILE A 284 17.72 -11.12 2.80
N GLN A 285 18.72 -10.88 1.95
CA GLN A 285 18.62 -9.99 0.79
C GLN A 285 17.54 -10.47 -0.17
N SER A 286 17.51 -11.74 -0.55
CA SER A 286 16.47 -12.34 -1.40
C SER A 286 15.06 -12.21 -0.79
N SER A 287 14.96 -12.30 0.53
CA SER A 287 13.68 -12.07 1.24
C SER A 287 13.24 -10.63 1.13
N LEU A 288 14.15 -9.65 1.24
CA LEU A 288 13.86 -8.24 1.04
C LEU A 288 13.44 -7.96 -0.41
N ASP A 289 14.14 -8.51 -1.40
CA ASP A 289 13.79 -8.35 -2.81
C ASP A 289 12.37 -8.88 -3.10
N THR A 290 12.00 -10.02 -2.49
CA THR A 290 10.64 -10.56 -2.59
C THR A 290 9.61 -9.63 -1.96
N VAL A 291 9.94 -8.99 -0.84
CA VAL A 291 9.08 -8.01 -0.16
C VAL A 291 8.89 -6.77 -1.02
N ILE A 292 9.98 -6.19 -1.54
CA ILE A 292 9.96 -5.00 -2.40
C ILE A 292 9.16 -5.27 -3.68
N THR A 293 9.38 -6.43 -4.31
CA THR A 293 8.65 -6.82 -5.52
C THR A 293 7.16 -6.99 -5.23
N GLY A 294 6.78 -7.60 -4.11
CA GLY A 294 5.39 -7.77 -3.70
C GLY A 294 4.71 -6.43 -3.38
N GLU A 295 5.43 -5.50 -2.73
CA GLU A 295 4.97 -4.14 -2.44
C GLU A 295 4.75 -3.34 -3.74
N ALA A 296 5.73 -3.37 -4.65
CA ALA A 296 5.64 -2.72 -5.95
C ALA A 296 4.49 -3.26 -6.82
N GLN A 297 4.26 -4.58 -6.81
CA GLN A 297 3.11 -5.19 -7.50
C GLN A 297 1.77 -4.74 -6.92
N ALA A 298 1.66 -4.67 -5.58
CA ALA A 298 0.47 -4.19 -4.92
C ALA A 298 0.21 -2.69 -5.16
N GLU A 299 1.27 -1.87 -5.17
CA GLU A 299 1.17 -0.43 -5.48
C GLU A 299 0.81 -0.16 -6.93
N LYS A 300 1.43 -0.89 -7.87
CA LYS A 300 1.09 -0.79 -9.29
C LYS A 300 -0.38 -1.10 -9.52
N ALA A 301 -0.88 -2.19 -8.92
CA ALA A 301 -2.28 -2.57 -9.04
C ALA A 301 -3.27 -1.60 -8.37
N LYS A 302 -2.83 -0.74 -7.44
CA LYS A 302 -3.66 0.32 -6.87
C LYS A 302 -3.76 1.56 -7.76
N LYS A 303 -2.79 1.75 -8.65
CA LYS A 303 -2.72 2.90 -9.57
C LYS A 303 -3.42 2.63 -10.92
N GLU A 304 -3.68 1.35 -11.21
CA GLU A 304 -4.50 0.91 -12.34
C GLU A 304 -5.99 1.16 -12.06
#